data_83ce16272739e2ec03cd196d659737ea
#
_entry.id   83ce16272739e2ec03cd196d659737ea
#
_cell.length_a   1.000
_cell.length_b   1.000
_cell.length_c   1.000
_cell.angle_alpha   90.00
_cell.angle_beta   90.00
_cell.angle_gamma   90.00
#
_symmetry.space_group_name_H-M   'P 1'
#
loop_
_entity.id
_entity.type
_entity.pdbx_description
1 polymer ?
#
loop_
_entity_poly.entity_id
_entity_poly.type
_entity_poly.pdbx_seq_one_letter_code
_entity_poly.pdbx_strand_id
1 'polypeptide(L)'
;MIYPSWLTLKITMLATGILLLLVHALAAVSGRAVREWLRNFPRNREAGVVLALVAGAWFFFLVQKMDLGDFDTWRNTVLIGTPLATALAIMFIPDFLAVRALGVCALLAAEPLLESAFLRPENIRLLLVVLTYVWIVFGMFWVGMPYTLRDQIGWVSASEKRWRAAAFAGLAYGALLVAGGLLVA
;
A
#
# COMPACT_ATOMS: atom_id res chain seq x y z
N MET A 1 -10.31 -16.97 -8.11
CA MET A 1 -8.99 -16.43 -7.69
C MET A 1 -8.46 -15.56 -8.82
N ILE A 2 -8.25 -14.29 -8.56
CA ILE A 2 -7.73 -13.32 -9.52
C ILE A 2 -6.20 -13.43 -9.61
N TYR A 3 -5.56 -13.74 -8.51
CA TYR A 3 -4.12 -13.88 -8.40
C TYR A 3 -3.62 -15.30 -8.66
N PRO A 4 -2.36 -15.46 -9.08
CA PRO A 4 -1.78 -16.76 -9.34
C PRO A 4 -1.75 -17.64 -8.07
N SER A 5 -1.90 -18.95 -8.25
CA SER A 5 -1.90 -19.95 -7.15
C SER A 5 -0.62 -19.97 -6.30
N TRP A 6 0.49 -19.43 -6.81
CA TRP A 6 1.74 -19.30 -6.05
C TRP A 6 1.70 -18.17 -5.00
N LEU A 7 0.73 -17.24 -5.08
CA LEU A 7 0.56 -16.18 -4.07
C LEU A 7 -0.05 -16.76 -2.79
N THR A 8 0.75 -17.52 -2.08
CA THR A 8 0.35 -18.18 -0.83
C THR A 8 0.50 -17.25 0.38
N LEU A 9 -0.14 -17.60 1.51
CA LEU A 9 0.03 -16.87 2.78
C LEU A 9 1.51 -16.73 3.16
N LYS A 10 2.31 -17.79 2.97
CA LYS A 10 3.75 -17.77 3.22
C LYS A 10 4.46 -16.68 2.43
N ILE A 11 4.24 -16.65 1.11
CA ILE A 11 4.91 -15.69 0.21
C ILE A 11 4.48 -14.26 0.52
N THR A 12 3.20 -14.03 0.76
CA THR A 12 2.69 -12.68 1.07
C THR A 12 3.19 -12.17 2.42
N MET A 13 3.26 -13.04 3.44
CA MET A 13 3.85 -12.68 4.74
C MET A 13 5.35 -12.38 4.63
N LEU A 14 6.10 -13.20 3.90
CA LEU A 14 7.54 -12.99 3.68
C LEU A 14 7.78 -11.70 2.88
N ALA A 15 7.08 -11.51 1.76
CA ALA A 15 7.25 -10.32 0.91
C ALA A 15 6.92 -9.03 1.67
N THR A 16 5.77 -9.01 2.38
CA THR A 16 5.35 -7.84 3.16
C THR A 16 6.29 -7.59 4.34
N GLY A 17 6.72 -8.66 5.03
CA GLY A 17 7.66 -8.56 6.15
C GLY A 17 9.03 -8.05 5.71
N ILE A 18 9.58 -8.57 4.60
CA ILE A 18 10.85 -8.11 4.04
C ILE A 18 10.73 -6.65 3.59
N LEU A 19 9.64 -6.25 2.92
CA LEU A 19 9.40 -4.87 2.54
C LEU A 19 9.41 -3.93 3.76
N LEU A 20 8.70 -4.29 4.83
CA LEU A 20 8.70 -3.52 6.07
C LEU A 20 10.10 -3.44 6.70
N LEU A 21 10.83 -4.54 6.74
CA LEU A 21 12.20 -4.56 7.27
C LEU A 21 13.10 -3.62 6.47
N LEU A 22 13.06 -3.67 5.14
CA LEU A 22 13.90 -2.83 4.28
C LEU A 22 13.57 -1.35 4.46
N VAL A 23 12.29 -0.96 4.39
CA VAL A 23 11.86 0.43 4.51
C VAL A 23 12.23 1.00 5.89
N HIS A 24 11.99 0.26 6.97
CA HIS A 24 12.26 0.76 8.31
C HIS A 24 13.74 0.66 8.70
N ALA A 25 14.50 -0.30 8.15
CA ALA A 25 15.96 -0.32 8.28
C ALA A 25 16.60 0.90 7.60
N LEU A 26 16.17 1.24 6.39
CA LEU A 26 16.61 2.46 5.71
C LEU A 26 16.27 3.72 6.55
N ALA A 27 15.07 3.77 7.13
CA ALA A 27 14.68 4.86 8.01
C ALA A 27 15.54 4.94 9.28
N ALA A 28 15.95 3.80 9.85
CA ALA A 28 16.79 3.73 11.02
C ALA A 28 18.24 4.16 10.73
N VAL A 29 18.81 3.71 9.62
CA VAL A 29 20.24 3.96 9.24
C VAL A 29 20.40 5.34 8.61
N SER A 30 19.57 5.69 7.63
CA SER A 30 19.65 6.93 6.86
C SER A 30 18.62 7.97 7.30
N GLY A 31 18.34 8.05 8.60
CA GLY A 31 17.20 8.75 9.18
C GLY A 31 17.04 10.21 8.73
N ARG A 32 18.13 10.95 8.54
CA ARG A 32 18.06 12.35 8.09
C ARG A 32 17.59 12.45 6.64
N ALA A 33 18.23 11.74 5.72
CA ALA A 33 17.89 11.78 4.30
C ALA A 33 16.49 11.23 4.02
N VAL A 34 16.12 10.12 4.65
CA VAL A 34 14.77 9.53 4.52
C VAL A 34 13.70 10.48 5.07
N ARG A 35 13.98 11.16 6.19
CA ARG A 35 13.07 12.15 6.79
C ARG A 35 12.82 13.35 5.89
N GLU A 36 13.87 13.88 5.27
CA GLU A 36 13.76 14.98 4.30
C GLU A 36 12.98 14.55 3.06
N TRP A 37 13.29 13.36 2.53
CA TRP A 37 12.55 12.81 1.40
C TRP A 37 11.07 12.61 1.70
N LEU A 38 10.73 12.02 2.85
CA LEU A 38 9.33 11.83 3.27
C LEU A 38 8.57 13.15 3.44
N ARG A 39 9.21 14.21 3.98
CA ARG A 39 8.59 15.53 4.11
C ARG A 39 8.24 16.15 2.78
N ASN A 40 9.04 15.89 1.76
CA ASN A 40 8.82 16.41 0.40
C ASN A 40 7.88 15.52 -0.43
N PHE A 41 7.74 14.23 -0.06
CA PHE A 41 6.95 13.25 -0.79
C PHE A 41 5.51 13.69 -1.07
N PRO A 42 4.73 14.27 -0.12
CA PRO A 42 3.33 14.65 -0.38
C PRO A 42 3.15 15.66 -1.53
N ARG A 43 4.18 16.46 -1.82
CA ARG A 43 4.18 17.46 -2.88
C ARG A 43 4.99 17.05 -4.11
N ASN A 44 5.55 15.85 -4.11
CA ASN A 44 6.35 15.35 -5.23
C ASN A 44 5.43 14.94 -6.38
N ARG A 45 5.36 15.77 -7.42
CA ARG A 45 4.52 15.53 -8.59
C ARG A 45 4.96 14.30 -9.39
N GLU A 46 6.27 14.09 -9.53
CA GLU A 46 6.80 12.96 -10.29
C GLU A 46 6.42 11.62 -9.63
N ALA A 47 6.63 11.52 -8.31
CA ALA A 47 6.19 10.36 -7.56
C ALA A 47 4.67 10.16 -7.66
N GLY A 48 3.90 11.25 -7.63
CA GLY A 48 2.45 11.21 -7.82
C GLY A 48 2.04 10.66 -9.17
N VAL A 49 2.66 11.11 -10.25
CA VAL A 49 2.38 10.60 -11.61
C VAL A 49 2.73 9.12 -11.73
N VAL A 50 3.91 8.71 -11.25
CA VAL A 50 4.33 7.30 -11.32
C VAL A 50 3.35 6.42 -10.54
N LEU A 51 3.00 6.80 -9.30
CA LEU A 51 2.07 6.03 -8.48
C LEU A 51 0.66 6.00 -9.08
N ALA A 52 0.18 7.10 -9.68
CA ALA A 52 -1.12 7.15 -10.34
C ALA A 52 -1.16 6.22 -11.56
N LEU A 53 -0.10 6.19 -12.36
CA LEU A 53 0.01 5.27 -13.50
C LEU A 53 0.06 3.80 -13.04
N VAL A 54 0.83 3.50 -11.99
CA VAL A 54 0.87 2.15 -11.40
C VAL A 54 -0.49 1.74 -10.88
N ALA A 55 -1.17 2.60 -10.12
CA ALA A 55 -2.50 2.32 -9.58
C ALA A 55 -3.54 2.14 -10.69
N GLY A 56 -3.53 3.02 -11.70
CA GLY A 56 -4.43 2.93 -12.85
C GLY A 56 -4.22 1.65 -13.66
N ALA A 57 -2.96 1.29 -13.95
CA ALA A 57 -2.64 0.06 -14.64
C ALA A 57 -3.04 -1.18 -13.82
N TRP A 58 -2.77 -1.18 -12.51
CA TRP A 58 -3.17 -2.29 -11.62
C TRP A 58 -4.68 -2.47 -11.60
N PHE A 59 -5.43 -1.38 -11.38
CA PHE A 59 -6.89 -1.42 -11.40
C PHE A 59 -7.44 -1.89 -12.75
N PHE A 60 -6.86 -1.42 -13.87
CA PHE A 60 -7.23 -1.87 -15.21
C PHE A 60 -7.09 -3.38 -15.38
N PHE A 61 -5.94 -3.96 -14.95
CA PHE A 61 -5.72 -5.41 -15.02
C PHE A 61 -6.64 -6.19 -14.07
N LEU A 62 -6.99 -5.63 -12.92
CA LEU A 62 -7.96 -6.26 -12.02
C LEU A 62 -9.34 -6.35 -12.67
N VAL A 63 -9.85 -5.25 -13.23
CA VAL A 63 -11.16 -5.22 -13.91
C VAL A 63 -11.22 -6.18 -15.08
N GLN A 64 -10.11 -6.41 -15.80
CA GLN A 64 -10.07 -7.41 -16.86
C GLN A 64 -10.27 -8.85 -16.37
N LYS A 65 -9.80 -9.17 -15.16
CA LYS A 65 -9.76 -10.53 -14.63
C LYS A 65 -10.85 -10.86 -13.63
N MET A 66 -11.40 -9.84 -12.96
CA MET A 66 -12.41 -10.06 -11.95
C MET A 66 -13.76 -10.43 -12.59
N ASP A 67 -14.50 -11.26 -11.88
CA ASP A 67 -15.90 -11.52 -12.21
C ASP A 67 -16.75 -10.35 -11.67
N LEU A 68 -17.39 -9.61 -12.58
CA LEU A 68 -18.25 -8.48 -12.24
C LEU A 68 -19.71 -8.88 -12.02
N GLY A 69 -20.05 -10.17 -12.20
CA GLY A 69 -21.42 -10.66 -12.03
C GLY A 69 -22.39 -9.83 -12.88
N ASP A 70 -23.44 -9.29 -12.26
CA ASP A 70 -24.47 -8.49 -12.94
C ASP A 70 -23.92 -7.19 -13.57
N PHE A 71 -22.73 -6.74 -13.16
CA PHE A 71 -22.08 -5.56 -13.70
C PHE A 71 -21.15 -5.84 -14.89
N ASP A 72 -21.13 -7.06 -15.42
CA ASP A 72 -20.22 -7.43 -16.52
C ASP A 72 -20.46 -6.58 -17.78
N THR A 73 -21.71 -6.15 -18.01
CA THR A 73 -22.07 -5.23 -19.10
C THR A 73 -21.29 -3.91 -19.03
N TRP A 74 -20.89 -3.47 -17.83
CA TRP A 74 -20.15 -2.23 -17.59
C TRP A 74 -18.62 -2.39 -17.72
N ARG A 75 -18.13 -3.61 -17.87
CA ARG A 75 -16.69 -3.92 -17.95
C ARG A 75 -15.96 -3.03 -18.96
N ASN A 76 -16.45 -2.94 -20.20
CA ASN A 76 -15.82 -2.15 -21.24
C ASN A 76 -15.83 -0.65 -20.91
N THR A 77 -16.91 -0.16 -20.30
CA THR A 77 -17.02 1.24 -19.87
C THR A 77 -15.98 1.55 -18.80
N VAL A 78 -15.82 0.67 -17.80
CA VAL A 78 -14.82 0.83 -16.74
C VAL A 78 -13.41 0.73 -17.30
N LEU A 79 -13.14 -0.21 -18.22
CA LEU A 79 -11.82 -0.35 -18.83
C LEU A 79 -11.42 0.88 -19.66
N ILE A 80 -12.35 1.52 -20.38
CA ILE A 80 -12.10 2.77 -21.10
C ILE A 80 -12.00 3.94 -20.12
N GLY A 81 -12.85 3.96 -19.10
CA GLY A 81 -12.89 5.02 -18.11
C GLY A 81 -11.64 5.08 -17.22
N THR A 82 -11.01 3.93 -16.94
CA THR A 82 -9.83 3.88 -16.05
C THR A 82 -8.64 4.69 -16.56
N PRO A 83 -8.13 4.50 -17.79
CA PRO A 83 -7.02 5.32 -18.28
C PRO A 83 -7.42 6.79 -18.43
N LEU A 84 -8.66 7.08 -18.84
CA LEU A 84 -9.17 8.44 -18.91
C LEU A 84 -9.20 9.11 -17.53
N ALA A 85 -9.76 8.44 -16.52
CA ALA A 85 -9.80 8.95 -15.15
C ALA A 85 -8.39 9.16 -14.58
N THR A 86 -7.46 8.22 -14.86
CA THR A 86 -6.05 8.34 -14.45
C THR A 86 -5.40 9.58 -15.09
N ALA A 87 -5.58 9.76 -16.39
CA ALA A 87 -5.06 10.93 -17.09
C ALA A 87 -5.65 12.24 -16.56
N LEU A 88 -6.98 12.30 -16.36
CA LEU A 88 -7.66 13.46 -15.78
C LEU A 88 -7.17 13.75 -14.35
N ALA A 89 -6.97 12.73 -13.52
CA ALA A 89 -6.43 12.90 -12.17
C ALA A 89 -5.03 13.52 -12.20
N ILE A 90 -4.15 13.04 -13.10
CA ILE A 90 -2.79 13.60 -13.26
C ILE A 90 -2.82 15.06 -13.74
N MET A 91 -3.76 15.41 -14.62
CA MET A 91 -3.84 16.75 -15.19
C MET A 91 -4.51 17.76 -14.25
N PHE A 92 -5.59 17.36 -13.60
CA PHE A 92 -6.47 18.30 -12.88
C PHE A 92 -6.40 18.21 -11.35
N ILE A 93 -5.73 17.17 -10.79
CA ILE A 93 -5.57 17.00 -9.35
C ILE A 93 -4.06 17.00 -8.99
N PRO A 94 -3.31 18.09 -9.26
CA PRO A 94 -1.88 18.13 -8.99
C PRO A 94 -1.56 18.13 -7.49
N ASP A 95 -2.48 18.69 -6.67
CA ASP A 95 -2.26 18.83 -5.24
C ASP A 95 -2.35 17.49 -4.51
N PHE A 96 -1.24 17.12 -3.86
CA PHE A 96 -1.12 15.87 -3.12
C PHE A 96 -1.40 14.60 -3.95
N LEU A 97 -1.17 14.64 -5.27
CA LEU A 97 -1.38 13.48 -6.14
C LEU A 97 -0.60 12.25 -5.64
N ALA A 98 0.65 12.43 -5.15
CA ALA A 98 1.45 11.36 -4.60
C ALA A 98 0.78 10.64 -3.43
N VAL A 99 0.15 11.40 -2.54
CA VAL A 99 -0.55 10.84 -1.37
C VAL A 99 -1.81 10.08 -1.79
N ARG A 100 -2.62 10.66 -2.67
CA ARG A 100 -3.84 10.03 -3.16
C ARG A 100 -3.53 8.74 -3.92
N ALA A 101 -2.56 8.78 -4.82
CA ALA A 101 -2.14 7.62 -5.58
C ALA A 101 -1.54 6.53 -4.68
N LEU A 102 -0.74 6.91 -3.67
CA LEU A 102 -0.26 5.96 -2.65
C LEU A 102 -1.42 5.31 -1.90
N GLY A 103 -2.45 6.10 -1.52
CA GLY A 103 -3.66 5.57 -0.89
C GLY A 103 -4.38 4.55 -1.77
N VAL A 104 -4.54 4.84 -3.06
CA VAL A 104 -5.13 3.90 -4.02
C VAL A 104 -4.26 2.63 -4.13
N CYS A 105 -2.93 2.75 -4.25
CA CYS A 105 -2.04 1.58 -4.26
C CYS A 105 -2.17 0.74 -2.99
N ALA A 106 -2.29 1.36 -1.81
CA ALA A 106 -2.49 0.65 -0.55
C ALA A 106 -3.81 -0.12 -0.52
N LEU A 107 -4.90 0.48 -1.04
CA LEU A 107 -6.20 -0.16 -1.15
C LEU A 107 -6.17 -1.34 -2.15
N LEU A 108 -5.52 -1.18 -3.30
CA LEU A 108 -5.36 -2.26 -4.28
C LEU A 108 -4.49 -3.39 -3.74
N ALA A 109 -3.44 -3.08 -2.97
CA ALA A 109 -2.60 -4.09 -2.34
C ALA A 109 -3.31 -4.90 -1.26
N ALA A 110 -4.37 -4.35 -0.66
CA ALA A 110 -5.11 -5.04 0.39
C ALA A 110 -5.78 -6.33 -0.11
N GLU A 111 -6.28 -6.33 -1.35
CA GLU A 111 -6.98 -7.48 -1.92
C GLU A 111 -6.10 -8.73 -2.01
N PRO A 112 -4.92 -8.74 -2.66
CA PRO A 112 -4.08 -9.95 -2.71
C PRO A 112 -3.59 -10.40 -1.34
N LEU A 113 -3.38 -9.47 -0.40
CA LEU A 113 -2.97 -9.81 0.96
C LEU A 113 -4.09 -10.52 1.73
N LEU A 114 -5.33 -10.03 1.63
CA LEU A 114 -6.47 -10.65 2.28
C LEU A 114 -6.87 -11.98 1.60
N GLU A 115 -6.81 -12.05 0.26
CA GLU A 115 -7.08 -13.29 -0.47
C GLU A 115 -6.12 -14.41 -0.06
N SER A 116 -4.83 -14.09 0.10
CA SER A 116 -3.82 -15.07 0.54
C SER A 116 -4.05 -15.61 1.96
N ALA A 117 -4.69 -14.81 2.83
CA ALA A 117 -5.01 -15.18 4.20
C ALA A 117 -6.43 -15.80 4.36
N PHE A 118 -7.23 -15.78 3.29
CA PHE A 118 -8.63 -16.23 3.34
C PHE A 118 -8.72 -17.75 3.53
N LEU A 119 -9.58 -18.18 4.45
CA LEU A 119 -9.83 -19.58 4.81
C LEU A 119 -8.57 -20.37 5.23
N ARG A 120 -7.48 -19.71 5.61
CA ARG A 120 -6.32 -20.39 6.15
C ARG A 120 -6.53 -20.75 7.62
N PRO A 121 -6.16 -21.96 8.08
CA PRO A 121 -6.35 -22.39 9.47
C PRO A 121 -5.35 -21.74 10.43
N GLU A 122 -4.21 -21.27 9.94
CA GLU A 122 -3.11 -20.76 10.76
C GLU A 122 -3.47 -19.43 11.42
N ASN A 123 -3.49 -19.37 12.74
CA ASN A 123 -3.79 -18.12 13.48
C ASN A 123 -2.77 -17.01 13.19
N ILE A 124 -1.55 -17.35 12.79
CA ILE A 124 -0.48 -16.41 12.46
C ILE A 124 -0.84 -15.49 11.30
N ARG A 125 -1.79 -15.90 10.42
CA ARG A 125 -2.35 -15.06 9.34
C ARG A 125 -2.90 -13.73 9.84
N LEU A 126 -3.36 -13.70 11.10
CA LEU A 126 -3.95 -12.50 11.70
C LEU A 126 -2.95 -11.33 11.73
N LEU A 127 -1.64 -11.59 11.80
CA LEU A 127 -0.63 -10.53 11.69
C LEU A 127 -0.75 -9.82 10.33
N LEU A 128 -0.84 -10.57 9.23
CA LEU A 128 -1.00 -9.99 7.90
C LEU A 128 -2.35 -9.27 7.76
N VAL A 129 -3.41 -9.89 8.25
CA VAL A 129 -4.79 -9.35 8.19
C VAL A 129 -4.88 -8.02 8.93
N VAL A 130 -4.38 -7.94 10.17
CA VAL A 130 -4.40 -6.70 10.96
C VAL A 130 -3.62 -5.58 10.26
N LEU A 131 -2.42 -5.86 9.77
CA LEU A 131 -1.64 -4.89 9.01
C LEU A 131 -2.41 -4.40 7.77
N THR A 132 -3.03 -5.31 7.03
CA THR A 132 -3.78 -4.97 5.83
C THR A 132 -4.97 -4.07 6.14
N TYR A 133 -5.72 -4.35 7.20
CA TYR A 133 -6.80 -3.46 7.64
C TYR A 133 -6.30 -2.07 8.05
N VAL A 134 -5.15 -1.99 8.71
CA VAL A 134 -4.50 -0.70 9.01
C VAL A 134 -4.18 0.05 7.72
N TRP A 135 -3.65 -0.63 6.70
CA TRP A 135 -3.39 -0.01 5.39
C TRP A 135 -4.66 0.43 4.68
N ILE A 136 -5.73 -0.35 4.75
CA ILE A 136 -7.04 0.04 4.19
C ILE A 136 -7.52 1.34 4.83
N VAL A 137 -7.53 1.41 6.17
CA VAL A 137 -7.99 2.60 6.89
C VAL A 137 -7.16 3.83 6.51
N PHE A 138 -5.83 3.72 6.56
CA PHE A 138 -4.97 4.82 6.15
C PHE A 138 -5.11 5.16 4.66
N GLY A 139 -5.22 4.17 3.79
CA GLY A 139 -5.42 4.37 2.35
C GLY A 139 -6.68 5.19 2.06
N MET A 140 -7.80 4.88 2.71
CA MET A 140 -9.04 5.66 2.58
C MET A 140 -8.85 7.13 3.02
N PHE A 141 -8.17 7.34 4.16
CA PHE A 141 -7.85 8.70 4.61
C PHE A 141 -6.92 9.43 3.65
N TRP A 142 -5.90 8.77 3.10
CA TRP A 142 -4.96 9.38 2.16
C TRP A 142 -5.62 9.75 0.82
N VAL A 143 -6.60 8.97 0.37
CA VAL A 143 -7.39 9.32 -0.82
C VAL A 143 -8.32 10.49 -0.55
N GLY A 144 -9.12 10.43 0.51
CA GLY A 144 -10.13 11.45 0.82
C GLY A 144 -9.56 12.73 1.43
N MET A 145 -8.61 12.60 2.36
CA MET A 145 -8.01 13.67 3.16
C MET A 145 -6.48 13.60 3.09
N PRO A 146 -5.85 13.95 1.94
CA PRO A 146 -4.42 13.70 1.71
C PRO A 146 -3.49 14.48 2.66
N TYR A 147 -3.96 15.56 3.28
CA TYR A 147 -3.21 16.28 4.30
C TYR A 147 -2.89 15.43 5.53
N THR A 148 -3.67 14.36 5.78
CA THR A 148 -3.44 13.46 6.93
C THR A 148 -2.08 12.78 6.87
N LEU A 149 -1.64 12.31 5.69
CA LEU A 149 -0.28 11.73 5.55
C LEU A 149 0.80 12.78 5.81
N ARG A 150 0.63 14.00 5.27
CA ARG A 150 1.57 15.11 5.54
C ARG A 150 1.70 15.37 7.05
N ASP A 151 0.59 15.42 7.75
CA ASP A 151 0.55 15.70 9.19
C ASP A 151 1.14 14.53 9.99
N GLN A 152 0.87 13.29 9.60
CA GLN A 152 1.49 12.08 10.16
C GLN A 152 3.02 12.11 9.99
N ILE A 153 3.53 12.40 8.79
CA ILE A 153 4.95 12.54 8.53
C ILE A 153 5.53 13.68 9.37
N GLY A 154 4.84 14.83 9.43
CA GLY A 154 5.23 15.96 10.25
C GLY A 154 5.37 15.59 11.72
N TRP A 155 4.38 14.88 12.28
CA TRP A 155 4.36 14.47 13.67
C TRP A 155 5.47 13.46 14.01
N VAL A 156 5.67 12.43 13.18
CA VAL A 156 6.72 11.43 13.39
C VAL A 156 8.11 12.06 13.24
N SER A 157 8.29 12.93 12.25
CA SER A 157 9.58 13.52 11.93
C SER A 157 9.95 14.72 12.83
N ALA A 158 9.05 15.21 13.68
CA ALA A 158 9.31 16.32 14.58
C ALA A 158 10.21 15.95 15.79
N SER A 159 10.32 14.66 16.12
CA SER A 159 11.12 14.21 17.27
C SER A 159 11.93 12.97 16.90
N GLU A 160 13.20 12.97 17.29
CA GLU A 160 14.10 11.82 17.12
C GLU A 160 13.55 10.56 17.83
N LYS A 161 12.95 10.74 19.01
CA LYS A 161 12.35 9.62 19.76
C LYS A 161 11.19 9.00 19.00
N ARG A 162 10.30 9.82 18.43
CA ARG A 162 9.15 9.33 17.62
C ARG A 162 9.62 8.64 16.36
N TRP A 163 10.62 9.22 15.68
CA TRP A 163 11.21 8.64 14.48
C TRP A 163 11.78 7.26 14.74
N ARG A 164 12.63 7.13 15.78
CA ARG A 164 13.20 5.84 16.18
C ARG A 164 12.12 4.85 16.60
N ALA A 165 11.15 5.29 17.40
CA ALA A 165 10.04 4.43 17.83
C ALA A 165 9.26 3.87 16.63
N ALA A 166 8.94 4.70 15.62
CA ALA A 166 8.28 4.27 14.40
C ALA A 166 9.15 3.29 13.59
N ALA A 167 10.44 3.59 13.44
CA ALA A 167 11.36 2.71 12.72
C ALA A 167 11.48 1.34 13.43
N PHE A 168 11.67 1.31 14.73
CA PHE A 168 11.76 0.04 15.48
C PHE A 168 10.43 -0.72 15.52
N ALA A 169 9.29 -0.05 15.62
CA ALA A 169 7.98 -0.70 15.55
C ALA A 169 7.77 -1.40 14.20
N GLY A 170 8.13 -0.73 13.09
CA GLY A 170 8.06 -1.33 11.77
C GLY A 170 9.05 -2.49 11.58
N LEU A 171 10.28 -2.38 12.10
CA LEU A 171 11.25 -3.48 12.10
C LEU A 171 10.73 -4.69 12.88
N ALA A 172 10.20 -4.46 14.09
CA ALA A 172 9.65 -5.53 14.92
C ALA A 172 8.47 -6.23 14.23
N TYR A 173 7.56 -5.45 13.65
CA TYR A 173 6.41 -6.02 12.93
C TYR A 173 6.83 -6.76 11.67
N GLY A 174 7.78 -6.23 10.91
CA GLY A 174 8.36 -6.90 9.75
C GLY A 174 9.02 -8.22 10.12
N ALA A 175 9.78 -8.26 11.23
CA ALA A 175 10.39 -9.48 11.74
C ALA A 175 9.35 -10.52 12.17
N LEU A 176 8.25 -10.10 12.82
CA LEU A 176 7.13 -10.98 13.18
C LEU A 176 6.47 -11.58 11.95
N LEU A 177 6.26 -10.80 10.89
CA LEU A 177 5.70 -11.31 9.63
C LEU A 177 6.63 -12.31 8.95
N VAL A 178 7.94 -12.02 8.90
CA VAL A 178 8.91 -12.96 8.31
C VAL A 178 8.95 -14.25 9.12
N ALA A 179 9.09 -14.16 10.45
CA ALA A 179 9.07 -15.33 11.32
C ALA A 179 7.78 -16.15 11.17
N GLY A 180 6.62 -15.45 11.14
CA GLY A 180 5.33 -16.07 10.88
C GLY A 180 5.25 -16.77 9.53
N GLY A 181 5.72 -16.12 8.46
CA GLY A 181 5.76 -16.70 7.12
C GLY A 181 6.65 -17.94 7.01
N LEU A 182 7.74 -18.02 7.79
CA LEU A 182 8.60 -19.22 7.86
C LEU A 182 7.93 -20.39 8.59
N LEU A 183 6.99 -20.11 9.50
CA LEU A 183 6.24 -21.15 10.24
C LEU A 183 5.04 -21.69 9.44
N VAL A 184 4.59 -20.99 8.41
CA VAL A 184 3.52 -21.46 7.50
C VAL A 184 4.10 -22.54 6.59
N ALA A 185 3.44 -23.71 6.56
CA ALA A 185 3.84 -24.86 5.75
C ALA A 185 3.62 -24.63 4.24
#